data_06b2b15a2e8a841f96a3de57f84b1278
#
_entry.id   06b2b15a2e8a841f96a3de57f84b1278
#
_cell.length_a   1.000
_cell.length_b   1.000
_cell.length_c   1.000
_cell.angle_alpha   90.00
_cell.angle_beta   90.00
_cell.angle_gamma   90.00
#
_symmetry.space_group_name_H-M   'P 1'
#
loop_
_entity.id
_entity.type
_entity.pdbx_description
1 polymer ?
#
loop_
_entity_poly.entity_id
_entity_poly.type
_entity_poly.pdbx_seq_one_letter_code
_entity_poly.pdbx_strand_id
1 'polypeptide(L)'
;RNAYTSFEHTNYFFDINAPYLEEGLDRFAQFFIAPRFDERYVEREMNAVEAEYQMGLESDPRRGLDVLQAVMNPEHPYSQFSVGNLQTLADREGAPVRDDLLAFYDQYYTADAMRLVVFGRESLDELEKLVTARFARVSAEGTAPPRPGVPLFTPDSLPMKVTVQPRATLRQLQVNFQVPDYRDRYRAKPMSYLGNLIGHEGEGSLLLALKKAGLAEGLSAGTGLSWDGGALFSITVSLTERGVAEHESVLRHLFAYLDMLRREGPQAWLYEEQARLAALSFRFKEEGDPIGYVSSLANGMHYYEPEDVLRGPYLLERFAPELIDEALASLRPALAQV
;
A
#
# COMPACT_ATOMS: atom_id res chain seq x y z
N ARG A 1 -2.41 -12.51 18.11
CA ARG A 1 -2.46 -11.04 18.10
C ARG A 1 -1.25 -10.46 17.38
N ASN A 2 -1.44 -9.42 16.61
CA ASN A 2 -0.38 -8.64 16.00
C ASN A 2 -0.92 -7.26 15.59
N ALA A 3 -0.04 -6.41 15.08
CA ALA A 3 -0.38 -5.14 14.47
C ALA A 3 0.62 -4.82 13.36
N TYR A 4 0.25 -3.97 12.44
CA TYR A 4 1.17 -3.36 11.48
C TYR A 4 0.78 -1.92 11.22
N THR A 5 1.75 -1.10 10.87
CA THR A 5 1.54 0.27 10.41
C THR A 5 1.94 0.39 8.95
N SER A 6 1.08 0.97 8.15
CA SER A 6 1.31 1.41 6.79
C SER A 6 1.43 2.93 6.76
N PHE A 7 1.58 3.52 5.58
CA PHE A 7 1.75 4.98 5.46
C PHE A 7 0.54 5.79 5.95
N GLU A 8 -0.69 5.27 5.83
CA GLU A 8 -1.90 6.02 6.17
C GLU A 8 -2.78 5.31 7.21
N HIS A 9 -2.45 4.11 7.65
CA HIS A 9 -3.25 3.39 8.63
C HIS A 9 -2.42 2.45 9.50
N THR A 10 -2.93 2.18 10.70
CA THR A 10 -2.45 1.12 11.58
C THR A 10 -3.58 0.10 11.77
N ASN A 11 -3.26 -1.18 11.63
CA ASN A 11 -4.22 -2.27 11.81
C ASN A 11 -3.80 -3.12 13.02
N TYR A 12 -4.72 -3.26 13.97
CA TYR A 12 -4.58 -4.12 15.15
C TYR A 12 -5.52 -5.30 15.01
N PHE A 13 -5.03 -6.49 15.26
CA PHE A 13 -5.86 -7.70 15.15
C PHE A 13 -5.46 -8.78 16.13
N PHE A 14 -6.43 -9.62 16.48
CA PHE A 14 -6.21 -10.81 17.30
C PHE A 14 -7.22 -11.89 16.96
N ASP A 15 -6.89 -13.11 17.30
CA ASP A 15 -7.77 -14.26 17.35
C ASP A 15 -7.80 -14.82 18.76
N ILE A 16 -8.90 -15.46 19.13
CA ILE A 16 -9.10 -16.07 20.42
C ILE A 16 -10.08 -17.24 20.30
N ASN A 17 -9.96 -18.22 21.18
CA ASN A 17 -10.96 -19.30 21.26
C ASN A 17 -12.35 -18.72 21.59
N ALA A 18 -13.37 -19.16 20.85
CA ALA A 18 -14.73 -18.62 20.89
C ALA A 18 -15.32 -18.38 22.30
N PRO A 19 -15.16 -19.28 23.30
CA PRO A 19 -15.69 -19.03 24.65
C PRO A 19 -15.13 -17.78 25.35
N TYR A 20 -14.01 -17.25 24.89
CA TYR A 20 -13.31 -16.10 25.49
C TYR A 20 -13.44 -14.81 24.66
N LEU A 21 -14.33 -14.78 23.64
CA LEU A 21 -14.48 -13.62 22.75
C LEU A 21 -14.82 -12.35 23.53
N GLU A 22 -15.76 -12.44 24.45
CA GLU A 22 -16.21 -11.29 25.27
C GLU A 22 -15.07 -10.69 26.09
N GLU A 23 -14.29 -11.52 26.76
CA GLU A 23 -13.13 -11.09 27.57
C GLU A 23 -11.99 -10.57 26.70
N GLY A 24 -11.81 -11.17 25.52
CA GLY A 24 -10.84 -10.71 24.52
C GLY A 24 -11.17 -9.32 23.99
N LEU A 25 -12.42 -9.09 23.62
CA LEU A 25 -12.91 -7.78 23.16
C LEU A 25 -12.80 -6.71 24.24
N ASP A 26 -13.09 -7.04 25.50
CA ASP A 26 -12.95 -6.11 26.62
C ASP A 26 -11.49 -5.62 26.75
N ARG A 27 -10.52 -6.52 26.71
CA ARG A 27 -9.10 -6.18 26.77
C ARG A 27 -8.64 -5.43 25.50
N PHE A 28 -9.11 -5.84 24.33
CA PHE A 28 -8.77 -5.19 23.07
C PHE A 28 -9.30 -3.76 23.01
N ALA A 29 -10.49 -3.50 23.49
CA ALA A 29 -11.06 -2.16 23.54
C ALA A 29 -10.20 -1.17 24.35
N GLN A 30 -9.48 -1.65 25.38
CA GLN A 30 -8.64 -0.77 26.21
C GLN A 30 -7.47 -0.15 25.45
N PHE A 31 -7.00 -0.75 24.34
CA PHE A 31 -6.00 -0.14 23.47
C PHE A 31 -6.49 1.17 22.86
N PHE A 32 -7.80 1.32 22.69
CA PHE A 32 -8.44 2.47 22.04
C PHE A 32 -9.17 3.40 23.01
N ILE A 33 -9.33 3.00 24.28
CA ILE A 33 -10.06 3.79 25.30
C ILE A 33 -9.08 4.47 26.27
N ALA A 34 -8.11 3.73 26.79
CA ALA A 34 -7.21 4.20 27.83
C ALA A 34 -5.88 3.42 27.85
N PRO A 35 -5.06 3.49 26.80
CA PRO A 35 -3.74 2.86 26.82
C PRO A 35 -2.85 3.52 27.88
N ARG A 36 -2.09 2.73 28.61
CA ARG A 36 -1.31 3.24 29.74
C ARG A 36 0.01 3.89 29.36
N PHE A 37 0.60 3.51 28.23
CA PHE A 37 1.94 3.92 27.80
C PHE A 37 2.94 3.93 28.97
N ASP A 38 2.98 2.83 29.72
CA ASP A 38 3.88 2.66 30.86
C ASP A 38 5.33 2.77 30.37
N GLU A 39 6.14 3.64 31.00
CA GLU A 39 7.52 3.97 30.59
C GLU A 39 8.39 2.74 30.36
N ARG A 40 8.31 1.78 31.25
CA ARG A 40 9.06 0.52 31.14
C ARG A 40 8.72 -0.25 29.86
N TYR A 41 7.47 -0.21 29.40
CA TYR A 41 7.06 -0.88 28.17
C TYR A 41 7.38 -0.05 26.94
N VAL A 42 7.35 1.27 27.03
CA VAL A 42 7.83 2.16 25.94
C VAL A 42 9.31 1.90 25.66
N GLU A 43 10.16 1.89 26.70
CA GLU A 43 11.59 1.57 26.55
C GLU A 43 11.82 0.17 25.95
N ARG A 44 11.06 -0.82 26.40
CA ARG A 44 11.15 -2.18 25.86
C ARG A 44 10.77 -2.23 24.38
N GLU A 45 9.73 -1.49 23.98
CA GLU A 45 9.26 -1.43 22.59
C GLU A 45 10.27 -0.71 21.70
N MET A 46 10.88 0.37 22.16
CA MET A 46 11.97 1.04 21.45
C MET A 46 13.12 0.09 21.12
N ASN A 47 13.47 -0.81 22.04
CA ASN A 47 14.48 -1.84 21.79
C ASN A 47 14.01 -2.89 20.79
N ALA A 48 12.71 -3.21 20.73
CA ALA A 48 12.16 -4.11 19.71
C ALA A 48 12.21 -3.45 18.32
N VAL A 49 11.84 -2.18 18.20
CA VAL A 49 11.95 -1.39 16.96
C VAL A 49 13.41 -1.30 16.48
N GLU A 50 14.37 -1.08 17.40
CA GLU A 50 15.81 -1.13 17.07
C GLU A 50 16.21 -2.48 16.49
N ALA A 51 15.75 -3.58 17.07
CA ALA A 51 16.05 -4.92 16.56
C ALA A 51 15.46 -5.14 15.15
N GLU A 52 14.26 -4.65 14.89
CA GLU A 52 13.65 -4.67 13.56
C GLU A 52 14.43 -3.82 12.54
N TYR A 53 14.88 -2.63 12.94
CA TYR A 53 15.75 -1.80 12.13
C TYR A 53 17.05 -2.51 11.76
N GLN A 54 17.74 -3.09 12.73
CA GLN A 54 18.97 -3.83 12.51
C GLN A 54 18.80 -5.02 11.55
N MET A 55 17.70 -5.78 11.69
CA MET A 55 17.36 -6.85 10.73
C MET A 55 17.08 -6.30 9.32
N GLY A 56 16.52 -5.09 9.23
CA GLY A 56 16.21 -4.42 7.96
C GLY A 56 17.45 -4.00 7.16
N LEU A 57 18.59 -3.75 7.81
CA LEU A 57 19.80 -3.25 7.15
C LEU A 57 20.36 -4.19 6.07
N GLU A 58 20.13 -5.48 6.20
CA GLU A 58 20.56 -6.51 5.23
C GLU A 58 19.47 -6.84 4.19
N SER A 59 18.27 -6.26 4.31
CA SER A 59 17.14 -6.53 3.43
C SER A 59 17.13 -5.59 2.21
N ASP A 60 17.39 -6.10 1.00
CA ASP A 60 17.36 -5.29 -0.22
C ASP A 60 16.01 -4.58 -0.45
N PRO A 61 14.83 -5.15 -0.19
CA PRO A 61 13.56 -4.42 -0.28
C PRO A 61 13.48 -3.22 0.67
N ARG A 62 13.94 -3.34 1.92
CA ARG A 62 13.94 -2.23 2.88
C ARG A 62 14.93 -1.14 2.49
N ARG A 63 16.11 -1.53 2.05
CA ARG A 63 17.13 -0.62 1.52
C ARG A 63 16.65 0.10 0.27
N GLY A 64 15.92 -0.59 -0.62
CA GLY A 64 15.29 0.00 -1.79
C GLY A 64 14.23 1.06 -1.44
N LEU A 65 13.44 0.80 -0.39
CA LEU A 65 12.48 1.79 0.12
C LEU A 65 13.20 3.03 0.69
N ASP A 66 14.25 2.85 1.46
CA ASP A 66 15.06 3.92 2.03
C ASP A 66 15.69 4.80 0.93
N VAL A 67 16.25 4.17 -0.11
CA VAL A 67 16.75 4.88 -1.29
C VAL A 67 15.64 5.64 -2.02
N LEU A 68 14.46 5.05 -2.17
CA LEU A 68 13.31 5.71 -2.78
C LEU A 68 12.88 6.93 -1.94
N GLN A 69 12.80 6.79 -0.61
CA GLN A 69 12.48 7.88 0.30
C GLN A 69 13.50 9.03 0.23
N ALA A 70 14.79 8.71 0.11
CA ALA A 70 15.86 9.71 0.02
C ALA A 70 15.80 10.58 -1.25
N VAL A 71 15.12 10.12 -2.30
CA VAL A 71 14.95 10.87 -3.56
C VAL A 71 13.56 11.48 -3.73
N MET A 72 12.66 11.25 -2.78
CA MET A 72 11.36 11.91 -2.73
C MET A 72 11.50 13.40 -2.38
N ASN A 73 10.45 14.14 -2.64
CA ASN A 73 10.32 15.51 -2.13
C ASN A 73 10.39 15.51 -0.60
N PRO A 74 11.37 16.18 0.01
CA PRO A 74 11.53 16.18 1.48
C PRO A 74 10.35 16.76 2.25
N GLU A 75 9.50 17.56 1.61
CA GLU A 75 8.26 18.08 2.19
C GLU A 75 7.11 17.05 2.16
N HIS A 76 7.25 15.97 1.38
CA HIS A 76 6.23 14.94 1.32
C HIS A 76 6.37 13.98 2.52
N PRO A 77 5.28 13.66 3.27
CA PRO A 77 5.37 12.80 4.47
C PRO A 77 6.03 11.44 4.22
N TYR A 78 5.91 10.89 3.02
CA TYR A 78 6.49 9.59 2.67
C TYR A 78 8.00 9.58 2.49
N SER A 79 8.64 10.75 2.41
CA SER A 79 10.10 10.87 2.39
C SER A 79 10.75 10.59 3.73
N GLN A 80 9.96 10.58 4.80
CA GLN A 80 10.46 10.41 6.16
C GLN A 80 10.87 8.97 6.43
N PHE A 81 11.88 8.81 7.28
CA PHE A 81 12.33 7.52 7.79
C PHE A 81 11.19 6.81 8.53
N SER A 82 10.77 5.64 8.03
CA SER A 82 9.50 5.01 8.40
C SER A 82 9.62 3.87 9.42
N VAL A 83 10.82 3.42 9.76
CA VAL A 83 11.02 2.30 10.70
C VAL A 83 11.18 2.81 12.13
N GLY A 84 12.03 3.79 12.35
CA GLY A 84 12.51 4.19 13.67
C GLY A 84 13.74 3.41 14.12
N ASN A 85 14.49 3.97 15.06
CA ASN A 85 15.60 3.32 15.78
C ASN A 85 15.82 4.04 17.11
N LEU A 86 16.73 3.55 17.96
CA LEU A 86 17.00 4.16 19.26
C LEU A 86 17.47 5.62 19.18
N GLN A 87 18.09 6.04 18.08
CA GLN A 87 18.50 7.43 17.88
C GLN A 87 17.32 8.33 17.55
N THR A 88 16.43 7.91 16.63
CA THR A 88 15.28 8.71 16.20
C THR A 88 14.14 8.72 17.21
N LEU A 89 14.07 7.71 18.07
CA LEU A 89 13.08 7.56 19.14
C LEU A 89 13.63 7.97 20.51
N ALA A 90 14.85 8.52 20.59
CA ALA A 90 15.43 8.99 21.86
C ALA A 90 14.62 10.18 22.41
N ASP A 91 14.56 10.24 23.74
CA ASP A 91 14.03 11.42 24.41
C ASP A 91 14.80 12.68 23.97
N ARG A 92 14.04 13.74 23.72
CA ARG A 92 14.60 15.06 23.42
C ARG A 92 14.55 15.93 24.68
N GLU A 93 15.40 16.92 24.76
CA GLU A 93 15.41 17.86 25.90
C GLU A 93 14.04 18.51 26.06
N GLY A 94 13.38 18.25 27.19
CA GLY A 94 12.04 18.74 27.50
C GLY A 94 10.88 18.07 26.73
N ALA A 95 11.14 17.00 25.95
CA ALA A 95 10.15 16.28 25.18
C ALA A 95 10.42 14.77 25.19
N PRO A 96 10.04 14.05 26.26
CA PRO A 96 10.11 12.60 26.31
C PRO A 96 9.28 11.96 25.19
N VAL A 97 9.80 10.89 24.58
CA VAL A 97 9.08 10.17 23.51
C VAL A 97 7.70 9.66 23.95
N ARG A 98 7.55 9.34 25.23
CA ARG A 98 6.26 8.94 25.79
C ARG A 98 5.21 10.04 25.69
N ASP A 99 5.58 11.30 25.89
CA ASP A 99 4.67 12.43 25.77
C ASP A 99 4.24 12.65 24.32
N ASP A 100 5.16 12.46 23.36
CA ASP A 100 4.85 12.45 21.93
C ASP A 100 3.86 11.32 21.58
N LEU A 101 4.03 10.12 22.13
CA LEU A 101 3.10 8.99 21.92
C LEU A 101 1.71 9.30 22.48
N LEU A 102 1.61 9.91 23.67
CA LEU A 102 0.35 10.34 24.25
C LEU A 102 -0.34 11.40 23.39
N ALA A 103 0.40 12.41 22.98
CA ALA A 103 -0.13 13.49 22.12
C ALA A 103 -0.63 12.94 20.77
N PHE A 104 0.12 12.02 20.16
CA PHE A 104 -0.27 11.36 18.92
C PHE A 104 -1.55 10.51 19.11
N TYR A 105 -1.61 9.76 20.20
CA TYR A 105 -2.78 8.95 20.54
C TYR A 105 -4.02 9.85 20.74
N ASP A 106 -3.94 10.88 21.56
CA ASP A 106 -5.05 11.79 21.83
C ASP A 106 -5.56 12.50 20.57
N GLN A 107 -4.66 12.77 19.63
CA GLN A 107 -5.00 13.44 18.38
C GLN A 107 -5.66 12.53 17.34
N TYR A 108 -5.19 11.30 17.19
CA TYR A 108 -5.54 10.46 16.03
C TYR A 108 -6.30 9.16 16.36
N TYR A 109 -6.31 8.74 17.64
CA TYR A 109 -6.99 7.49 18.01
C TYR A 109 -8.46 7.73 18.39
N THR A 110 -9.25 8.10 17.40
CA THR A 110 -10.65 8.49 17.56
C THR A 110 -11.59 7.63 16.72
N ALA A 111 -12.82 7.44 17.21
CA ALA A 111 -13.77 6.49 16.63
C ALA A 111 -14.18 6.84 15.19
N ASP A 112 -14.21 8.11 14.82
CA ASP A 112 -14.49 8.57 13.46
C ASP A 112 -13.43 8.12 12.44
N ALA A 113 -12.16 8.02 12.88
CA ALA A 113 -11.06 7.51 12.07
C ALA A 113 -10.93 5.99 12.06
N MET A 114 -11.69 5.26 12.90
CA MET A 114 -11.55 3.81 13.09
C MET A 114 -12.60 2.99 12.35
N ARG A 115 -12.22 1.78 11.99
CA ARG A 115 -13.11 0.74 11.45
C ARG A 115 -12.87 -0.54 12.23
N LEU A 116 -13.94 -1.14 12.74
CA LEU A 116 -13.89 -2.36 13.54
C LEU A 116 -14.63 -3.48 12.84
N VAL A 117 -14.01 -4.63 12.73
CA VAL A 117 -14.62 -5.85 12.23
C VAL A 117 -14.48 -6.95 13.29
N VAL A 118 -15.57 -7.59 13.64
CA VAL A 118 -15.59 -8.74 14.55
C VAL A 118 -16.22 -9.91 13.82
N PHE A 119 -15.53 -11.03 13.82
CA PHE A 119 -15.97 -12.29 13.24
C PHE A 119 -16.06 -13.35 14.34
N GLY A 120 -17.22 -13.94 14.49
CA GLY A 120 -17.51 -14.94 15.53
C GLY A 120 -18.62 -15.88 15.11
N ARG A 121 -18.93 -16.83 15.96
CA ARG A 121 -20.05 -17.78 15.79
C ARG A 121 -21.38 -17.25 16.29
N GLU A 122 -21.35 -16.16 17.03
CA GLU A 122 -22.49 -15.48 17.61
C GLU A 122 -23.34 -14.84 16.50
N SER A 123 -24.63 -14.60 16.74
CA SER A 123 -25.47 -13.85 15.81
C SER A 123 -25.00 -12.41 15.68
N LEU A 124 -25.34 -11.75 14.56
CA LEU A 124 -24.99 -10.34 14.34
C LEU A 124 -25.50 -9.43 15.47
N ASP A 125 -26.72 -9.67 15.97
CA ASP A 125 -27.31 -8.90 17.08
C ASP A 125 -26.53 -9.07 18.38
N GLU A 126 -25.99 -10.25 18.63
CA GLU A 126 -25.14 -10.52 19.81
C GLU A 126 -23.78 -9.85 19.64
N LEU A 127 -23.15 -9.97 18.47
CA LEU A 127 -21.87 -9.29 18.19
C LEU A 127 -22.03 -7.76 18.29
N GLU A 128 -23.11 -7.18 17.76
CA GLU A 128 -23.39 -5.74 17.86
C GLU A 128 -23.49 -5.29 19.33
N LYS A 129 -24.23 -6.04 20.17
CA LYS A 129 -24.32 -5.75 21.62
C LYS A 129 -22.97 -5.83 22.32
N LEU A 130 -22.18 -6.87 22.02
CA LEU A 130 -20.83 -7.04 22.57
C LEU A 130 -19.91 -5.90 22.21
N VAL A 131 -19.92 -5.48 20.93
CA VAL A 131 -19.10 -4.38 20.41
C VAL A 131 -19.53 -3.05 21.00
N THR A 132 -20.82 -2.73 20.94
CA THR A 132 -21.36 -1.47 21.44
C THR A 132 -21.05 -1.29 22.93
N ALA A 133 -21.24 -2.32 23.74
CA ALA A 133 -20.98 -2.25 25.19
C ALA A 133 -19.51 -1.91 25.52
N ARG A 134 -18.55 -2.26 24.64
CA ARG A 134 -17.11 -2.13 24.91
C ARG A 134 -16.46 -0.95 24.20
N PHE A 135 -16.85 -0.69 22.95
CA PHE A 135 -16.19 0.31 22.11
C PHE A 135 -16.91 1.68 22.10
N ALA A 136 -18.15 1.79 22.61
CA ALA A 136 -18.86 3.07 22.69
C ALA A 136 -18.14 4.14 23.55
N ARG A 137 -17.11 3.77 24.30
CA ARG A 137 -16.30 4.66 25.13
C ARG A 137 -15.07 5.21 24.40
N VAL A 138 -14.79 4.73 23.18
CA VAL A 138 -13.70 5.30 22.36
C VAL A 138 -14.07 6.75 22.04
N SER A 139 -13.11 7.67 22.21
CA SER A 139 -13.33 9.09 21.91
C SER A 139 -13.80 9.28 20.47
N ALA A 140 -14.82 10.10 20.27
CA ALA A 140 -15.33 10.43 18.94
C ALA A 140 -14.68 11.69 18.35
N GLU A 141 -14.00 12.49 19.18
CA GLU A 141 -13.42 13.75 18.78
C GLU A 141 -11.94 13.60 18.42
N GLY A 142 -11.58 13.90 17.19
CA GLY A 142 -10.21 13.84 16.70
C GLY A 142 -9.93 14.86 15.59
N THR A 143 -8.69 14.91 15.18
CA THR A 143 -8.24 15.75 14.06
C THR A 143 -8.04 14.87 12.84
N ALA A 144 -8.64 15.24 11.72
CA ALA A 144 -8.38 14.56 10.45
C ALA A 144 -6.87 14.63 10.14
N PRO A 145 -6.26 13.51 9.68
CA PRO A 145 -4.85 13.53 9.32
C PRO A 145 -4.60 14.54 8.19
N PRO A 146 -3.45 15.22 8.19
CA PRO A 146 -3.12 16.16 7.13
C PRO A 146 -2.95 15.43 5.80
N ARG A 147 -3.53 16.00 4.74
CA ARG A 147 -3.31 15.50 3.37
C ARG A 147 -1.97 16.03 2.86
N PRO A 148 -1.17 15.20 2.18
CA PRO A 148 0.02 15.68 1.49
C PRO A 148 -0.39 16.72 0.44
N GLY A 149 0.04 17.98 0.62
CA GLY A 149 -0.25 19.08 -0.32
C GLY A 149 0.80 19.26 -1.41
N VAL A 150 1.81 18.37 -1.46
CA VAL A 150 2.97 18.47 -2.35
C VAL A 150 3.15 17.15 -3.13
N PRO A 151 3.74 17.19 -4.36
CA PRO A 151 3.99 15.98 -5.12
C PRO A 151 5.07 15.11 -4.46
N LEU A 152 5.00 13.80 -4.71
CA LEU A 152 5.98 12.82 -4.21
C LEU A 152 7.40 13.09 -4.70
N PHE A 153 7.54 13.51 -5.96
CA PHE A 153 8.78 13.98 -6.55
C PHE A 153 8.64 15.44 -6.97
N THR A 154 9.66 16.24 -6.73
CA THR A 154 9.65 17.62 -7.24
C THR A 154 9.74 17.60 -8.77
N PRO A 155 8.98 18.43 -9.48
CA PRO A 155 9.00 18.42 -10.97
C PRO A 155 10.40 18.54 -11.56
N ASP A 156 11.26 19.35 -10.95
CA ASP A 156 12.63 19.59 -11.41
C ASP A 156 13.60 18.43 -11.14
N SER A 157 13.20 17.44 -10.32
CA SER A 157 14.01 16.24 -10.05
C SER A 157 13.82 15.14 -11.10
N LEU A 158 12.80 15.25 -11.93
CA LEU A 158 12.48 14.26 -12.95
C LEU A 158 12.91 14.70 -14.36
N PRO A 159 13.30 13.80 -15.26
CA PRO A 159 13.45 12.36 -15.03
C PRO A 159 14.68 12.05 -14.19
N MET A 160 14.58 11.02 -13.35
CA MET A 160 15.64 10.64 -12.42
C MET A 160 16.07 9.18 -12.64
N LYS A 161 17.38 8.93 -12.54
CA LYS A 161 17.94 7.57 -12.52
C LYS A 161 18.79 7.37 -11.26
N VAL A 162 18.47 6.31 -10.52
CA VAL A 162 19.20 5.91 -9.32
C VAL A 162 19.75 4.50 -9.51
N THR A 163 21.04 4.33 -9.26
CA THR A 163 21.67 3.01 -9.32
C THR A 163 21.99 2.53 -7.91
N VAL A 164 21.49 1.35 -7.55
CA VAL A 164 21.64 0.76 -6.22
C VAL A 164 22.46 -0.52 -6.32
N GLN A 165 23.48 -0.66 -5.45
CA GLN A 165 24.21 -1.89 -5.28
C GLN A 165 23.45 -2.79 -4.29
N PRO A 166 22.88 -3.93 -4.73
CA PRO A 166 22.18 -4.84 -3.83
C PRO A 166 23.15 -5.65 -2.94
N ARG A 167 22.62 -6.18 -1.85
CA ARG A 167 23.32 -7.13 -0.99
C ARG A 167 23.27 -8.55 -1.56
N ALA A 168 22.11 -8.95 -2.05
CA ALA A 168 21.92 -10.24 -2.70
C ALA A 168 22.16 -10.15 -4.21
N THR A 169 22.16 -11.30 -4.89
CA THR A 169 22.17 -11.34 -6.34
C THR A 169 20.80 -10.92 -6.87
N LEU A 170 20.61 -9.63 -7.06
CA LEU A 170 19.38 -9.03 -7.58
C LEU A 170 19.71 -8.25 -8.85
N ARG A 171 18.99 -8.58 -9.95
CA ARG A 171 19.05 -7.88 -11.21
C ARG A 171 17.66 -7.35 -11.52
N GLN A 172 17.41 -6.10 -11.18
CA GLN A 172 16.10 -5.49 -11.30
C GLN A 172 16.20 -4.09 -11.89
N LEU A 173 15.27 -3.77 -12.77
CA LEU A 173 14.99 -2.42 -13.23
C LEU A 173 13.58 -2.07 -12.78
N GLN A 174 13.45 -0.99 -12.03
CA GLN A 174 12.17 -0.47 -11.60
C GLN A 174 11.95 0.92 -12.20
N VAL A 175 10.77 1.15 -12.76
CA VAL A 175 10.37 2.46 -13.30
C VAL A 175 9.11 2.88 -12.57
N ASN A 176 9.19 3.98 -11.86
CA ASN A 176 8.14 4.53 -11.02
C ASN A 176 7.56 5.81 -11.61
N PHE A 177 6.25 5.96 -11.52
CA PHE A 177 5.51 7.13 -11.97
C PHE A 177 4.54 7.56 -10.88
N GLN A 178 4.56 8.83 -10.52
CA GLN A 178 3.48 9.40 -9.75
C GLN A 178 2.24 9.54 -10.62
N VAL A 179 1.12 9.01 -10.15
CA VAL A 179 -0.17 9.05 -10.83
C VAL A 179 -1.24 9.64 -9.90
N PRO A 180 -2.38 10.14 -10.44
CA PRO A 180 -3.50 10.59 -9.62
C PRO A 180 -4.03 9.49 -8.68
N ASP A 181 -4.72 9.90 -7.63
CA ASP A 181 -5.44 8.97 -6.76
C ASP A 181 -6.74 8.51 -7.43
N TYR A 182 -6.85 7.21 -7.66
CA TYR A 182 -8.05 6.58 -8.24
C TYR A 182 -8.79 5.70 -7.22
N ARG A 183 -8.52 5.83 -5.92
CA ARG A 183 -9.17 5.01 -4.88
C ARG A 183 -10.69 5.21 -4.85
N ASP A 184 -11.16 6.44 -5.06
CA ASP A 184 -12.58 6.78 -5.20
C ASP A 184 -13.20 6.30 -6.53
N ARG A 185 -12.37 5.90 -7.50
CA ARG A 185 -12.76 5.34 -8.81
C ARG A 185 -12.68 3.81 -8.83
N TYR A 186 -12.85 3.16 -7.69
CA TYR A 186 -12.68 1.71 -7.53
C TYR A 186 -13.60 0.85 -8.41
N ARG A 187 -14.67 1.40 -8.98
CA ARG A 187 -15.53 0.72 -9.95
C ARG A 187 -14.98 0.77 -11.37
N ALA A 188 -14.08 1.71 -11.68
CA ALA A 188 -13.44 1.87 -12.98
C ALA A 188 -12.01 1.27 -13.02
N LYS A 189 -11.23 1.43 -11.97
CA LYS A 189 -9.86 0.91 -11.78
C LYS A 189 -8.93 1.08 -12.97
N PRO A 190 -8.69 2.32 -13.47
CA PRO A 190 -7.85 2.55 -14.63
C PRO A 190 -6.43 2.01 -14.47
N MET A 191 -5.85 2.10 -13.26
CA MET A 191 -4.50 1.58 -13.00
C MET A 191 -4.43 0.06 -12.99
N SER A 192 -5.49 -0.63 -12.58
CA SER A 192 -5.54 -2.10 -12.66
C SER A 192 -5.62 -2.57 -14.11
N TYR A 193 -6.39 -1.86 -14.96
CA TYR A 193 -6.43 -2.11 -16.40
C TYR A 193 -5.05 -1.98 -17.03
N LEU A 194 -4.35 -0.88 -16.77
CA LEU A 194 -2.99 -0.65 -17.29
C LEU A 194 -1.98 -1.65 -16.74
N GLY A 195 -2.04 -1.94 -15.43
CA GLY A 195 -1.16 -2.92 -14.80
C GLY A 195 -1.30 -4.31 -15.43
N ASN A 196 -2.53 -4.72 -15.77
CA ASN A 196 -2.78 -5.98 -16.46
C ASN A 196 -2.18 -5.99 -17.88
N LEU A 197 -2.35 -4.92 -18.66
CA LEU A 197 -1.80 -4.84 -20.02
C LEU A 197 -0.28 -4.83 -20.02
N ILE A 198 0.33 -4.01 -19.16
CA ILE A 198 1.79 -3.86 -19.09
C ILE A 198 2.42 -5.13 -18.52
N GLY A 199 1.79 -5.73 -17.50
CA GLY A 199 2.24 -6.97 -16.86
C GLY A 199 1.88 -8.25 -17.60
N HIS A 200 1.22 -8.18 -18.77
CA HIS A 200 0.81 -9.35 -19.54
C HIS A 200 2.02 -10.14 -20.04
N GLU A 201 1.89 -11.48 -20.10
CA GLU A 201 2.98 -12.39 -20.46
C GLU A 201 2.81 -13.05 -21.84
N GLY A 202 1.60 -12.98 -22.41
CA GLY A 202 1.24 -13.66 -23.66
C GLY A 202 1.84 -13.05 -24.90
N GLU A 203 1.38 -13.53 -26.06
CA GLU A 203 1.82 -13.03 -27.36
C GLU A 203 1.49 -11.54 -27.54
N GLY A 204 2.42 -10.76 -28.11
CA GLY A 204 2.30 -9.31 -28.26
C GLY A 204 2.66 -8.52 -26.99
N SER A 205 2.93 -9.16 -25.85
CA SER A 205 3.27 -8.46 -24.60
C SER A 205 4.68 -7.89 -24.58
N LEU A 206 4.86 -6.88 -23.72
CA LEU A 206 6.18 -6.29 -23.44
C LEU A 206 7.16 -7.34 -22.92
N LEU A 207 6.72 -8.19 -21.96
CA LEU A 207 7.58 -9.23 -21.39
C LEU A 207 8.06 -10.21 -22.45
N LEU A 208 7.18 -10.68 -23.35
CA LEU A 208 7.58 -11.60 -24.40
C LEU A 208 8.60 -10.96 -25.36
N ALA A 209 8.45 -9.69 -25.70
CA ALA A 209 9.41 -8.95 -26.51
C ALA A 209 10.78 -8.88 -25.84
N LEU A 210 10.81 -8.56 -24.52
CA LEU A 210 12.04 -8.52 -23.73
C LEU A 210 12.69 -9.90 -23.57
N LYS A 211 11.90 -10.96 -23.38
CA LYS A 211 12.39 -12.37 -23.33
C LYS A 211 13.00 -12.79 -24.65
N LYS A 212 12.36 -12.49 -25.79
CA LYS A 212 12.89 -12.77 -27.14
C LYS A 212 14.21 -12.03 -27.43
N ALA A 213 14.35 -10.82 -26.87
CA ALA A 213 15.59 -10.05 -26.94
C ALA A 213 16.67 -10.52 -25.93
N GLY A 214 16.35 -11.46 -25.05
CA GLY A 214 17.27 -11.97 -24.02
C GLY A 214 17.55 -10.96 -22.91
N LEU A 215 16.66 -9.98 -22.65
CA LEU A 215 16.86 -8.86 -21.74
C LEU A 215 16.18 -9.07 -20.37
N ALA A 216 15.07 -9.82 -20.32
CA ALA A 216 14.29 -9.99 -19.09
C ALA A 216 13.86 -11.44 -18.86
N GLU A 217 13.64 -11.79 -17.59
CA GLU A 217 13.11 -13.06 -17.11
C GLU A 217 11.66 -12.92 -16.65
N GLY A 218 11.29 -11.74 -16.10
CA GLY A 218 9.96 -11.44 -15.58
C GLY A 218 9.65 -9.95 -15.64
N LEU A 219 8.35 -9.63 -15.56
CA LEU A 219 7.86 -8.27 -15.48
C LEU A 219 6.59 -8.23 -14.64
N SER A 220 6.46 -7.22 -13.80
CA SER A 220 5.22 -6.90 -13.11
C SER A 220 4.94 -5.40 -13.20
N ALA A 221 3.66 -5.03 -13.19
CA ALA A 221 3.24 -3.64 -13.18
C ALA A 221 2.01 -3.46 -12.30
N GLY A 222 1.98 -2.37 -11.54
CA GLY A 222 0.86 -2.07 -10.66
C GLY A 222 1.12 -0.90 -9.72
N THR A 223 0.09 -0.53 -8.97
CA THR A 223 0.19 0.49 -7.92
C THR A 223 0.81 -0.13 -6.67
N GLY A 224 1.96 0.39 -6.25
CA GLY A 224 2.67 -0.06 -5.05
C GLY A 224 2.32 0.76 -3.81
N LEU A 225 2.51 2.08 -3.87
CA LEU A 225 2.16 3.02 -2.81
C LEU A 225 0.95 3.85 -3.25
N SER A 226 0.06 4.14 -2.31
CA SER A 226 -1.04 5.08 -2.55
C SER A 226 -1.27 5.94 -1.30
N TRP A 227 -1.70 7.16 -1.51
CA TRP A 227 -2.01 8.13 -0.46
C TRP A 227 -3.18 9.02 -0.90
N ASP A 228 -3.73 9.77 0.04
CA ASP A 228 -4.76 10.75 -0.28
C ASP A 228 -4.18 11.86 -1.18
N GLY A 229 -4.54 11.81 -2.46
CA GLY A 229 -4.09 12.74 -3.50
C GLY A 229 -3.14 12.14 -4.54
N GLY A 230 -2.70 10.89 -4.42
CA GLY A 230 -1.83 10.28 -5.43
C GLY A 230 -1.49 8.82 -5.20
N ALA A 231 -0.80 8.25 -6.16
CA ALA A 231 -0.24 6.91 -6.05
C ALA A 231 1.08 6.79 -6.82
N LEU A 232 1.86 5.78 -6.50
CA LEU A 232 3.07 5.39 -7.22
C LEU A 232 2.78 4.13 -8.04
N PHE A 233 2.75 4.28 -9.34
CA PHE A 233 2.66 3.16 -10.26
C PHE A 233 4.06 2.69 -10.62
N SER A 234 4.33 1.42 -10.38
CA SER A 234 5.66 0.82 -10.58
C SER A 234 5.61 -0.25 -11.67
N ILE A 235 6.60 -0.24 -12.54
CA ILE A 235 6.89 -1.29 -13.53
C ILE A 235 8.24 -1.88 -13.16
N THR A 236 8.24 -3.16 -12.79
CA THR A 236 9.43 -3.87 -12.30
C THR A 236 9.80 -4.96 -13.28
N VAL A 237 11.03 -4.95 -13.76
CA VAL A 237 11.58 -5.93 -14.71
C VAL A 237 12.70 -6.72 -14.03
N SER A 238 12.55 -8.03 -13.95
CA SER A 238 13.63 -8.95 -13.56
C SER A 238 14.55 -9.14 -14.78
N LEU A 239 15.81 -8.69 -14.64
CA LEU A 239 16.75 -8.61 -15.76
C LEU A 239 17.62 -9.88 -15.86
N THR A 240 17.98 -10.25 -17.08
CA THR A 240 19.11 -11.13 -17.32
C THR A 240 20.43 -10.36 -17.11
N GLU A 241 21.59 -11.03 -17.16
CA GLU A 241 22.91 -10.35 -17.16
C GLU A 241 23.03 -9.38 -18.34
N ARG A 242 22.55 -9.80 -19.49
CA ARG A 242 22.50 -8.95 -20.68
C ARG A 242 21.56 -7.76 -20.47
N GLY A 243 20.41 -7.99 -19.81
CA GLY A 243 19.46 -6.92 -19.48
C GLY A 243 20.05 -5.86 -18.57
N VAL A 244 20.90 -6.24 -17.61
CA VAL A 244 21.63 -5.27 -16.78
C VAL A 244 22.58 -4.43 -17.64
N ALA A 245 23.38 -5.06 -18.49
CA ALA A 245 24.31 -4.36 -19.37
C ALA A 245 23.61 -3.46 -20.39
N GLU A 246 22.44 -3.88 -20.89
CA GLU A 246 21.65 -3.20 -21.90
C GLU A 246 20.34 -2.59 -21.33
N HIS A 247 20.32 -2.17 -20.07
CA HIS A 247 19.10 -1.68 -19.39
C HIS A 247 18.42 -0.50 -20.13
N GLU A 248 19.16 0.32 -20.85
CA GLU A 248 18.60 1.35 -21.72
C GLU A 248 17.78 0.79 -22.89
N SER A 249 18.14 -0.42 -23.37
CA SER A 249 17.33 -1.12 -24.37
C SER A 249 16.01 -1.58 -23.76
N VAL A 250 16.02 -2.04 -22.50
CA VAL A 250 14.79 -2.38 -21.77
C VAL A 250 13.87 -1.16 -21.65
N LEU A 251 14.42 0.01 -21.29
CA LEU A 251 13.66 1.27 -21.20
C LEU A 251 13.08 1.67 -22.56
N ARG A 252 13.85 1.54 -23.66
CA ARG A 252 13.32 1.81 -24.99
C ARG A 252 12.13 0.93 -25.37
N HIS A 253 12.19 -0.38 -25.07
CA HIS A 253 11.06 -1.29 -25.29
C HIS A 253 9.85 -0.92 -24.45
N LEU A 254 10.07 -0.60 -23.16
CA LEU A 254 9.02 -0.17 -22.25
C LEU A 254 8.30 1.07 -22.76
N PHE A 255 9.04 2.14 -23.07
CA PHE A 255 8.42 3.38 -23.52
C PHE A 255 7.80 3.26 -24.92
N ALA A 256 8.37 2.45 -25.82
CA ALA A 256 7.73 2.13 -27.10
C ALA A 256 6.40 1.38 -26.91
N TYR A 257 6.33 0.49 -25.93
CA TYR A 257 5.08 -0.21 -25.58
C TYR A 257 4.04 0.75 -25.01
N LEU A 258 4.43 1.65 -24.08
CA LEU A 258 3.53 2.68 -23.55
C LEU A 258 3.03 3.64 -24.65
N ASP A 259 3.89 3.99 -25.62
CA ASP A 259 3.49 4.80 -26.77
C ASP A 259 2.52 4.06 -27.70
N MET A 260 2.69 2.74 -27.85
CA MET A 260 1.73 1.91 -28.57
C MET A 260 0.37 1.94 -27.85
N LEU A 261 0.33 1.74 -26.52
CA LEU A 261 -0.93 1.79 -25.77
C LEU A 261 -1.65 3.14 -25.94
N ARG A 262 -0.92 4.26 -25.98
CA ARG A 262 -1.51 5.60 -26.25
C ARG A 262 -2.10 5.71 -27.65
N ARG A 263 -1.44 5.16 -28.66
CA ARG A 263 -1.93 5.22 -30.05
C ARG A 263 -3.14 4.36 -30.29
N GLU A 264 -3.15 3.15 -29.70
CA GLU A 264 -4.28 2.22 -29.84
C GLU A 264 -5.47 2.63 -28.97
N GLY A 265 -5.23 3.38 -27.90
CA GLY A 265 -6.22 3.81 -26.93
C GLY A 265 -6.82 2.67 -26.09
N PRO A 266 -7.64 3.02 -25.09
CA PRO A 266 -8.31 2.04 -24.24
C PRO A 266 -9.30 1.15 -25.01
N GLN A 267 -9.25 -0.17 -24.78
CA GLN A 267 -10.05 -1.16 -25.47
C GLN A 267 -11.15 -1.75 -24.54
N ALA A 268 -12.41 -1.54 -24.85
CA ALA A 268 -13.54 -1.99 -24.03
C ALA A 268 -13.55 -3.52 -23.85
N TRP A 269 -13.23 -4.29 -24.89
CA TRP A 269 -13.24 -5.74 -24.82
C TRP A 269 -12.19 -6.31 -23.85
N LEU A 270 -11.01 -5.68 -23.74
CA LEU A 270 -9.99 -6.02 -22.75
C LEU A 270 -10.44 -5.72 -21.33
N TYR A 271 -11.10 -4.57 -21.13
CA TYR A 271 -11.68 -4.23 -19.84
C TYR A 271 -12.78 -5.22 -19.43
N GLU A 272 -13.67 -5.59 -20.35
CA GLU A 272 -14.73 -6.57 -20.12
C GLU A 272 -14.19 -7.97 -19.80
N GLU A 273 -13.09 -8.37 -20.42
CA GLU A 273 -12.42 -9.63 -20.09
C GLU A 273 -11.89 -9.61 -18.66
N GLN A 274 -11.19 -8.55 -18.26
CA GLN A 274 -10.72 -8.39 -16.89
C GLN A 274 -11.88 -8.35 -15.88
N ALA A 275 -12.98 -7.66 -16.22
CA ALA A 275 -14.18 -7.60 -15.40
C ALA A 275 -14.80 -8.99 -15.18
N ARG A 276 -14.88 -9.80 -16.24
CA ARG A 276 -15.36 -11.20 -16.14
C ARG A 276 -14.45 -12.06 -15.27
N LEU A 277 -13.13 -11.95 -15.43
CA LEU A 277 -12.17 -12.68 -14.61
C LEU A 277 -12.26 -12.27 -13.13
N ALA A 278 -12.37 -10.98 -12.84
CA ALA A 278 -12.52 -10.48 -11.48
C ALA A 278 -13.85 -10.96 -10.83
N ALA A 279 -14.95 -10.93 -11.58
CA ALA A 279 -16.24 -11.45 -11.12
C ALA A 279 -16.18 -12.97 -10.82
N LEU A 280 -15.49 -13.75 -11.65
CA LEU A 280 -15.26 -15.17 -11.40
C LEU A 280 -14.40 -15.38 -10.16
N SER A 281 -13.33 -14.61 -9.99
CA SER A 281 -12.45 -14.68 -8.82
C SER A 281 -13.21 -14.38 -7.53
N PHE A 282 -14.13 -13.40 -7.54
CA PHE A 282 -15.01 -13.13 -6.39
C PHE A 282 -15.98 -14.27 -6.13
N ARG A 283 -16.64 -14.79 -7.19
CA ARG A 283 -17.65 -15.86 -7.06
C ARG A 283 -17.07 -17.16 -6.51
N PHE A 284 -15.83 -17.49 -6.88
CA PHE A 284 -15.15 -18.73 -6.47
C PHE A 284 -14.09 -18.49 -5.41
N LYS A 285 -14.15 -17.34 -4.72
CA LYS A 285 -13.25 -17.06 -3.61
C LYS A 285 -13.48 -18.09 -2.49
N GLU A 286 -12.43 -18.80 -2.14
CA GLU A 286 -12.44 -19.72 -1.02
C GLU A 286 -12.38 -18.97 0.33
N GLU A 287 -12.85 -19.61 1.38
CA GLU A 287 -12.67 -19.12 2.74
C GLU A 287 -11.17 -19.08 3.07
N GLY A 288 -10.69 -17.92 3.48
CA GLY A 288 -9.32 -17.71 3.90
C GLY A 288 -9.14 -17.77 5.41
N ASP A 289 -7.94 -17.46 5.85
CA ASP A 289 -7.64 -17.28 7.27
C ASP A 289 -8.53 -16.18 7.88
N PRO A 290 -9.21 -16.44 9.01
CA PRO A 290 -10.09 -15.46 9.65
C PRO A 290 -9.42 -14.13 10.01
N ILE A 291 -8.15 -14.15 10.43
CA ILE A 291 -7.39 -12.92 10.74
C ILE A 291 -7.18 -12.07 9.48
N GLY A 292 -6.74 -12.70 8.40
CA GLY A 292 -6.59 -12.03 7.11
C GLY A 292 -7.92 -11.47 6.59
N TYR A 293 -9.02 -12.20 6.81
CA TYR A 293 -10.36 -11.78 6.42
C TYR A 293 -10.81 -10.51 7.16
N VAL A 294 -10.78 -10.49 8.50
CA VAL A 294 -11.21 -9.32 9.28
C VAL A 294 -10.31 -8.11 9.04
N SER A 295 -8.98 -8.32 8.92
CA SER A 295 -8.03 -7.25 8.63
C SER A 295 -8.28 -6.62 7.26
N SER A 296 -8.55 -7.44 6.24
CA SER A 296 -8.87 -6.95 4.88
C SER A 296 -10.19 -6.18 4.84
N LEU A 297 -11.21 -6.65 5.58
CA LEU A 297 -12.50 -5.95 5.67
C LEU A 297 -12.37 -4.62 6.39
N ALA A 298 -11.67 -4.58 7.53
CA ALA A 298 -11.46 -3.34 8.28
C ALA A 298 -10.74 -2.30 7.43
N ASN A 299 -9.70 -2.71 6.69
CA ASN A 299 -9.02 -1.83 5.74
C ASN A 299 -9.94 -1.41 4.58
N GLY A 300 -10.71 -2.32 4.01
CA GLY A 300 -11.65 -2.05 2.92
C GLY A 300 -12.73 -1.03 3.28
N MET A 301 -13.18 -1.00 4.54
CA MET A 301 -14.18 -0.04 5.03
C MET A 301 -13.71 1.42 5.01
N HIS A 302 -12.44 1.69 4.78
CA HIS A 302 -11.92 3.05 4.56
C HIS A 302 -12.05 3.52 3.10
N TYR A 303 -12.22 2.58 2.15
CA TYR A 303 -12.13 2.87 0.71
C TYR A 303 -13.40 2.53 -0.07
N TYR A 304 -14.24 1.65 0.45
CA TYR A 304 -15.43 1.16 -0.25
C TYR A 304 -16.70 1.56 0.47
N GLU A 305 -17.76 1.82 -0.30
CA GLU A 305 -19.09 1.97 0.25
C GLU A 305 -19.52 0.69 1.00
N PRO A 306 -20.37 0.78 2.03
CA PRO A 306 -20.77 -0.36 2.86
C PRO A 306 -21.22 -1.59 2.06
N GLU A 307 -21.99 -1.40 1.01
CA GLU A 307 -22.48 -2.47 0.12
C GLU A 307 -21.37 -3.12 -0.72
N ASP A 308 -20.24 -2.45 -0.89
CA ASP A 308 -19.13 -2.90 -1.72
C ASP A 308 -17.93 -3.42 -0.93
N VAL A 309 -17.92 -3.34 0.40
CA VAL A 309 -16.78 -3.75 1.23
C VAL A 309 -16.26 -5.16 0.90
N LEU A 310 -17.18 -6.11 0.64
CA LEU A 310 -16.81 -7.49 0.30
C LEU A 310 -16.31 -7.64 -1.13
N ARG A 311 -16.88 -6.91 -2.07
CA ARG A 311 -16.63 -7.08 -3.51
C ARG A 311 -15.77 -5.98 -4.14
N GLY A 312 -15.57 -4.87 -3.41
CA GLY A 312 -14.83 -3.71 -3.89
C GLY A 312 -13.49 -4.02 -4.55
N PRO A 313 -12.66 -4.92 -4.00
CA PRO A 313 -11.42 -5.35 -4.65
C PRO A 313 -11.61 -5.98 -6.04
N TYR A 314 -12.78 -6.53 -6.33
CA TYR A 314 -13.11 -7.26 -7.56
C TYR A 314 -13.99 -6.48 -8.54
N LEU A 315 -14.47 -5.28 -8.16
CA LEU A 315 -15.35 -4.50 -9.04
C LEU A 315 -14.56 -3.90 -10.21
N LEU A 316 -15.04 -4.17 -11.42
CA LEU A 316 -14.74 -3.49 -12.68
C LEU A 316 -16.09 -3.35 -13.41
N GLU A 317 -16.82 -2.28 -13.11
CA GLU A 317 -18.21 -2.09 -13.59
C GLU A 317 -18.32 -0.94 -14.58
N ARG A 318 -17.32 -0.04 -14.62
CA ARG A 318 -17.37 1.15 -15.45
C ARG A 318 -16.12 1.26 -16.32
N PHE A 319 -16.25 0.94 -17.59
CA PHE A 319 -15.23 1.30 -18.57
C PHE A 319 -15.16 2.82 -18.70
N ALA A 320 -14.05 3.41 -18.32
CA ALA A 320 -13.83 4.86 -18.31
C ALA A 320 -12.55 5.17 -19.09
N PRO A 321 -12.63 5.23 -20.44
CA PRO A 321 -11.45 5.47 -21.27
C PRO A 321 -10.74 6.79 -20.93
N GLU A 322 -11.51 7.81 -20.55
CA GLU A 322 -10.96 9.11 -20.13
C GLU A 322 -10.01 9.01 -18.92
N LEU A 323 -10.32 8.15 -17.94
CA LEU A 323 -9.46 7.92 -16.79
C LEU A 323 -8.22 7.09 -17.15
N ILE A 324 -8.36 6.17 -18.10
CA ILE A 324 -7.23 5.36 -18.59
C ILE A 324 -6.26 6.25 -19.37
N ASP A 325 -6.76 7.14 -20.22
CA ASP A 325 -5.95 8.10 -20.97
C ASP A 325 -5.23 9.09 -20.05
N GLU A 326 -5.92 9.58 -19.01
CA GLU A 326 -5.33 10.42 -17.96
C GLU A 326 -4.19 9.69 -17.24
N ALA A 327 -4.41 8.44 -16.84
CA ALA A 327 -3.38 7.62 -16.21
C ALA A 327 -2.18 7.39 -17.14
N LEU A 328 -2.40 7.04 -18.42
CA LEU A 328 -1.36 6.89 -19.43
C LEU A 328 -0.57 8.17 -19.66
N ALA A 329 -1.20 9.34 -19.53
CA ALA A 329 -0.52 10.63 -19.65
C ALA A 329 0.55 10.84 -18.56
N SER A 330 0.44 10.19 -17.42
CA SER A 330 1.43 10.23 -16.34
C SER A 330 2.63 9.29 -16.60
N LEU A 331 2.51 8.29 -17.48
CA LEU A 331 3.54 7.26 -17.71
C LEU A 331 4.51 7.67 -18.83
N ARG A 332 5.14 8.84 -18.73
CA ARG A 332 6.06 9.40 -19.75
C ARG A 332 7.51 9.37 -19.31
N PRO A 333 8.48 9.29 -20.25
CA PRO A 333 9.91 9.32 -19.91
C PRO A 333 10.30 10.51 -19.03
N ALA A 334 9.75 11.71 -19.30
CA ALA A 334 10.04 12.93 -18.55
C ALA A 334 9.55 12.91 -17.09
N LEU A 335 8.66 12.00 -16.74
CA LEU A 335 8.06 11.87 -15.42
C LEU A 335 8.52 10.59 -14.67
N ALA A 336 9.49 9.88 -15.25
CA ALA A 336 9.96 8.60 -14.74
C ALA A 336 11.05 8.78 -13.66
N GLN A 337 10.91 8.04 -12.58
CA GLN A 337 11.99 7.70 -11.65
C GLN A 337 12.41 6.24 -11.94
N VAL A 338 13.68 6.05 -12.26
CA VAL A 338 14.26 4.76 -12.67
C VAL A 338 15.31 4.33 -11.67
#